data_3f0630385fc19f3400cb56aa5535a211
#
_entry.id   3f0630385fc19f3400cb56aa5535a211
#
_cell.length_a   1.000
_cell.length_b   1.000
_cell.length_c   1.000
_cell.angle_alpha   90.00
_cell.angle_beta   90.00
_cell.angle_gamma   90.00
#
_symmetry.space_group_name_H-M   'P 1'
#
loop_
_entity.id
_entity.type
_entity.pdbx_description
1 polymer ?
#
loop_
_entity_poly.entity_id
_entity_poly.type
_entity_poly.pdbx_seq_one_letter_code
_entity_poly.pdbx_strand_id
1 'polypeptide(L)'
;EAIPKLIGPNINASKTLREHFDAIGTTELARIDGKIKSGLANGKSTKDILDEVIKTTTLTEVQAKVLVRTAITNTQSTAMNIVLDRNSELLAGYRFTAVLDNRTSAICAHHDGEIYKVDDMRFRPPLHWNCRSSMVPVLKSKEQLLKSLDENKDTRIKANKLKDTSPILLNGSPPPVENYGTWLKRQPMEIQVKHLGSEEKAGLLQKGILDVKAFTTSKGQQLSIAALRKLDNARTMFYPTRQSAISDAEAN
;
A
#
# COMPACT_ATOMS: atom_id res chain seq x y z
N GLU A 1 -1.26 -24.06 5.52
CA GLU A 1 -2.27 -23.41 4.64
C GLU A 1 -3.25 -22.45 5.39
N ALA A 2 -3.38 -22.54 6.73
CA ALA A 2 -4.30 -21.68 7.49
C ALA A 2 -3.79 -20.22 7.63
N ILE A 3 -2.49 -20.02 7.80
CA ILE A 3 -1.88 -18.70 7.98
C ILE A 3 -2.04 -17.80 6.75
N PRO A 4 -1.75 -18.22 5.51
CA PRO A 4 -1.98 -17.38 4.33
C PRO A 4 -3.42 -16.94 4.15
N LYS A 5 -4.40 -17.74 4.59
CA LYS A 5 -5.81 -17.36 4.55
C LYS A 5 -6.13 -16.25 5.57
N LEU A 6 -5.49 -16.30 6.75
CA LEU A 6 -5.73 -15.33 7.82
C LEU A 6 -5.05 -13.98 7.55
N ILE A 7 -3.81 -13.99 7.08
CA ILE A 7 -2.96 -12.79 6.99
C ILE A 7 -2.70 -12.30 5.56
N GLY A 8 -3.12 -13.05 4.54
CA GLY A 8 -2.94 -12.72 3.13
C GLY A 8 -1.68 -13.30 2.48
N PRO A 9 -1.71 -13.51 1.15
CA PRO A 9 -0.64 -14.18 0.41
C PRO A 9 0.60 -13.30 0.18
N ASN A 10 0.44 -11.99 0.23
CA ASN A 10 1.49 -11.03 -0.19
C ASN A 10 2.46 -10.64 0.93
N ILE A 11 2.29 -11.18 2.14
CA ILE A 11 3.14 -10.81 3.28
C ILE A 11 4.55 -11.38 3.08
N ASN A 12 5.51 -10.46 2.95
CA ASN A 12 6.91 -10.75 3.09
C ASN A 12 7.25 -10.82 4.60
N ALA A 13 6.93 -11.96 5.19
CA ALA A 13 7.11 -12.18 6.63
C ALA A 13 8.58 -12.43 6.96
N SER A 14 9.06 -11.84 8.07
CA SER A 14 10.29 -12.33 8.66
C SER A 14 10.11 -13.82 9.02
N LYS A 15 11.12 -14.64 8.71
CA LYS A 15 11.10 -16.08 8.92
C LYS A 15 10.69 -16.45 10.35
N THR A 16 11.23 -15.74 11.33
CA THR A 16 10.99 -15.95 12.76
C THR A 16 9.51 -15.78 13.18
N LEU A 17 8.82 -14.76 12.66
CA LEU A 17 7.41 -14.53 12.98
C LEU A 17 6.51 -15.58 12.33
N ARG A 18 6.84 -16.00 11.11
CA ARG A 18 6.11 -17.05 10.41
C ARG A 18 6.25 -18.39 11.14
N GLU A 19 7.47 -18.79 11.48
CA GLU A 19 7.75 -20.02 12.24
C GLU A 19 6.97 -20.04 13.56
N HIS A 20 6.88 -18.89 14.22
CA HIS A 20 6.12 -18.78 15.47
C HIS A 20 4.61 -18.98 15.27
N PHE A 21 4.03 -18.41 14.21
CA PHE A 21 2.61 -18.61 13.90
C PHE A 21 2.32 -19.98 13.29
N ASP A 22 3.27 -20.59 12.58
CA ASP A 22 3.15 -21.97 12.08
C ASP A 22 3.10 -22.98 13.23
N ALA A 23 3.70 -22.65 14.39
CA ALA A 23 3.62 -23.47 15.61
C ALA A 23 2.25 -23.38 16.32
N ILE A 24 1.41 -22.40 15.96
CA ILE A 24 0.02 -22.32 16.46
C ILE A 24 -0.81 -23.36 15.72
N GLY A 25 -1.46 -24.25 16.44
CA GLY A 25 -2.28 -25.30 15.84
C GLY A 25 -3.41 -24.73 14.96
N THR A 26 -3.77 -25.46 13.90
CA THR A 26 -4.80 -25.03 12.93
C THR A 26 -6.15 -24.70 13.58
N THR A 27 -6.53 -25.43 14.64
CA THR A 27 -7.76 -25.20 15.40
C THR A 27 -7.74 -23.85 16.12
N GLU A 28 -6.60 -23.48 16.70
CA GLU A 28 -6.48 -22.18 17.39
C GLU A 28 -6.47 -21.01 16.39
N LEU A 29 -5.80 -21.16 15.25
CA LEU A 29 -5.84 -20.18 14.17
C LEU A 29 -7.26 -20.00 13.62
N ALA A 30 -8.02 -21.07 13.44
CA ALA A 30 -9.42 -20.99 13.02
C ALA A 30 -10.29 -20.27 14.06
N ARG A 31 -10.05 -20.51 15.36
CA ARG A 31 -10.73 -19.81 16.45
C ARG A 31 -10.41 -18.31 16.47
N ILE A 32 -9.16 -17.94 16.27
CA ILE A 32 -8.71 -16.55 16.17
C ILE A 32 -9.38 -15.86 14.96
N ASP A 33 -9.35 -16.50 13.78
CA ASP A 33 -10.00 -16.00 12.57
C ASP A 33 -11.50 -15.76 12.77
N GLY A 34 -12.19 -16.72 13.38
CA GLY A 34 -13.60 -16.60 13.72
C GLY A 34 -13.90 -15.40 14.64
N LYS A 35 -13.07 -15.18 15.67
CA LYS A 35 -13.21 -14.03 16.58
C LYS A 35 -12.98 -12.69 15.86
N ILE A 36 -11.97 -12.61 15.01
CA ILE A 36 -11.69 -11.39 14.23
C ILE A 36 -12.86 -11.08 13.29
N LYS A 37 -13.32 -12.06 12.52
CA LYS A 37 -14.45 -11.90 11.59
C LYS A 37 -15.75 -11.54 12.31
N SER A 38 -16.07 -12.23 13.40
CA SER A 38 -17.23 -11.92 14.21
C SER A 38 -17.14 -10.53 14.86
N GLY A 39 -15.98 -10.16 15.36
CA GLY A 39 -15.74 -8.82 15.92
C GLY A 39 -15.97 -7.73 14.88
N LEU A 40 -15.41 -7.89 13.66
CA LEU A 40 -15.60 -6.95 12.57
C LEU A 40 -17.06 -6.87 12.12
N ALA A 41 -17.75 -8.01 11.97
CA ALA A 41 -19.16 -8.06 11.59
C ALA A 41 -20.07 -7.36 12.63
N ASN A 42 -19.70 -7.39 13.91
CA ASN A 42 -20.42 -6.72 15.01
C ASN A 42 -19.94 -5.29 15.28
N GLY A 43 -19.07 -4.72 14.41
CA GLY A 43 -18.57 -3.34 14.55
C GLY A 43 -17.67 -3.10 15.77
N LYS A 44 -17.05 -4.15 16.33
CA LYS A 44 -16.12 -4.02 17.47
C LYS A 44 -14.86 -3.24 17.03
N SER A 45 -14.31 -2.48 17.97
CA SER A 45 -13.03 -1.81 17.73
C SER A 45 -11.88 -2.83 17.63
N THR A 46 -10.79 -2.43 16.95
CA THR A 46 -9.56 -3.25 16.89
C THR A 46 -9.05 -3.61 18.29
N LYS A 47 -9.23 -2.71 19.27
CA LYS A 47 -8.84 -2.95 20.66
C LYS A 47 -9.68 -4.07 21.29
N ASP A 48 -11.00 -4.02 21.15
CA ASP A 48 -11.89 -5.03 21.74
C ASP A 48 -11.64 -6.42 21.14
N ILE A 49 -11.41 -6.49 19.82
CA ILE A 49 -11.04 -7.74 19.14
C ILE A 49 -9.70 -8.27 19.67
N LEU A 50 -8.70 -7.39 19.84
CA LEU A 50 -7.40 -7.75 20.38
C LEU A 50 -7.52 -8.29 21.81
N ASP A 51 -8.25 -7.60 22.68
CA ASP A 51 -8.47 -8.01 24.07
C ASP A 51 -9.15 -9.38 24.16
N GLU A 52 -10.10 -9.67 23.27
CA GLU A 52 -10.73 -10.99 23.17
C GLU A 52 -9.75 -12.09 22.71
N VAL A 53 -8.89 -11.80 21.76
CA VAL A 53 -7.87 -12.74 21.27
C VAL A 53 -6.87 -13.03 22.37
N ILE A 54 -6.34 -12.02 23.06
CA ILE A 54 -5.38 -12.18 24.16
C ILE A 54 -5.97 -13.07 25.28
N LYS A 55 -7.20 -12.80 25.68
CA LYS A 55 -7.86 -13.57 26.76
C LYS A 55 -8.09 -15.04 26.44
N THR A 56 -8.08 -15.40 25.18
CA THR A 56 -8.51 -16.74 24.72
C THR A 56 -7.43 -17.53 24.03
N THR A 57 -6.21 -17.01 23.95
CA THR A 57 -5.07 -17.66 23.28
C THR A 57 -3.84 -17.63 24.18
N THR A 58 -2.84 -18.42 23.82
CA THR A 58 -1.52 -18.45 24.48
C THR A 58 -0.55 -17.40 23.93
N LEU A 59 -1.00 -16.55 23.00
CA LEU A 59 -0.17 -15.52 22.39
C LEU A 59 0.22 -14.43 23.41
N THR A 60 1.45 -13.95 23.30
CA THR A 60 1.82 -12.71 23.97
C THR A 60 1.06 -11.53 23.38
N GLU A 61 0.90 -10.45 24.15
CA GLU A 61 0.21 -9.24 23.66
C GLU A 61 0.80 -8.71 22.35
N VAL A 62 2.14 -8.73 22.21
CA VAL A 62 2.83 -8.28 20.99
C VAL A 62 2.45 -9.15 19.79
N GLN A 63 2.46 -10.47 19.96
CA GLN A 63 2.12 -11.42 18.90
C GLN A 63 0.65 -11.30 18.51
N ALA A 64 -0.27 -11.23 19.48
CA ALA A 64 -1.69 -11.04 19.25
C ALA A 64 -1.94 -9.72 18.49
N LYS A 65 -1.29 -8.63 18.90
CA LYS A 65 -1.40 -7.31 18.23
C LYS A 65 -0.96 -7.35 16.77
N VAL A 66 0.16 -8.00 16.47
CA VAL A 66 0.67 -8.17 15.11
C VAL A 66 -0.31 -8.98 14.26
N LEU A 67 -0.75 -10.13 14.78
CA LEU A 67 -1.64 -11.04 14.08
C LEU A 67 -3.01 -10.40 13.81
N VAL A 68 -3.66 -9.86 14.85
CA VAL A 68 -5.00 -9.27 14.75
C VAL A 68 -5.01 -8.10 13.76
N ARG A 69 -4.06 -7.18 13.85
CA ARG A 69 -3.98 -6.03 12.92
C ARG A 69 -3.77 -6.47 11.48
N THR A 70 -2.89 -7.44 11.26
CA THR A 70 -2.63 -7.95 9.92
C THR A 70 -3.86 -8.65 9.35
N ALA A 71 -4.54 -9.47 10.16
CA ALA A 71 -5.75 -10.17 9.76
C ALA A 71 -6.92 -9.20 9.48
N ILE A 72 -7.07 -8.13 10.26
CA ILE A 72 -8.06 -7.09 9.98
C ILE A 72 -7.78 -6.44 8.62
N THR A 73 -6.53 -6.03 8.37
CA THR A 73 -6.14 -5.45 7.08
C THR A 73 -6.40 -6.42 5.93
N ASN A 74 -6.12 -7.72 6.11
CA ASN A 74 -6.40 -8.73 5.10
C ASN A 74 -7.92 -8.88 4.84
N THR A 75 -8.73 -8.89 5.89
CA THR A 75 -10.20 -8.99 5.77
C THR A 75 -10.77 -7.78 5.02
N GLN A 76 -10.32 -6.57 5.36
CA GLN A 76 -10.72 -5.34 4.67
C GLN A 76 -10.28 -5.34 3.21
N SER A 77 -9.06 -5.79 2.94
CA SER A 77 -8.53 -5.91 1.57
C SER A 77 -9.33 -6.92 0.76
N THR A 78 -9.68 -8.06 1.36
CA THR A 78 -10.52 -9.09 0.70
C THR A 78 -11.91 -8.55 0.38
N ALA A 79 -12.53 -7.82 1.30
CA ALA A 79 -13.83 -7.18 1.04
C ALA A 79 -13.72 -6.13 -0.07
N MET A 80 -12.66 -5.32 -0.07
CA MET A 80 -12.42 -4.34 -1.14
C MET A 80 -12.21 -5.01 -2.50
N ASN A 81 -11.54 -6.16 -2.56
CA ASN A 81 -11.36 -6.92 -3.79
C ASN A 81 -12.70 -7.27 -4.45
N ILE A 82 -13.69 -7.70 -3.66
CA ILE A 82 -15.04 -8.00 -4.18
C ILE A 82 -15.67 -6.74 -4.79
N VAL A 83 -15.48 -5.59 -4.17
CA VAL A 83 -15.97 -4.31 -4.70
C VAL A 83 -15.26 -3.94 -6.01
N LEU A 84 -13.92 -4.07 -6.04
CA LEU A 84 -13.13 -3.78 -7.25
C LEU A 84 -13.51 -4.69 -8.41
N ASP A 85 -13.64 -6.00 -8.16
CA ASP A 85 -13.95 -6.99 -9.19
C ASP A 85 -15.35 -6.77 -9.77
N ARG A 86 -16.36 -6.50 -8.91
CA ARG A 86 -17.74 -6.24 -9.34
C ARG A 86 -17.94 -4.94 -10.11
N ASN A 87 -17.00 -4.01 -10.00
CA ASN A 87 -17.06 -2.70 -10.64
C ASN A 87 -15.90 -2.47 -11.63
N SER A 88 -15.21 -3.54 -12.02
CA SER A 88 -13.99 -3.47 -12.84
C SER A 88 -14.17 -2.70 -14.15
N GLU A 89 -15.37 -2.77 -14.77
CA GLU A 89 -15.69 -2.03 -15.98
C GLU A 89 -15.70 -0.51 -15.79
N LEU A 90 -15.97 0.00 -14.57
CA LEU A 90 -16.01 1.42 -14.25
C LEU A 90 -14.68 1.94 -13.73
N LEU A 91 -13.78 1.03 -13.34
CA LEU A 91 -12.54 1.36 -12.66
C LEU A 91 -11.36 1.41 -13.61
N ALA A 92 -10.52 2.45 -13.46
CA ALA A 92 -9.17 2.50 -14.03
C ALA A 92 -8.21 1.60 -13.24
N GLY A 93 -8.50 1.36 -11.96
CA GLY A 93 -7.70 0.55 -11.09
C GLY A 93 -8.01 0.83 -9.61
N TYR A 94 -7.04 0.55 -8.76
CA TYR A 94 -7.05 0.96 -7.36
C TYR A 94 -5.76 1.72 -7.03
N ARG A 95 -5.88 2.73 -6.16
CA ARG A 95 -4.73 3.43 -5.59
C ARG A 95 -4.32 2.74 -4.30
N PHE A 96 -3.05 2.41 -4.19
CA PHE A 96 -2.46 2.01 -2.91
C PHE A 96 -2.31 3.24 -2.02
N THR A 97 -2.80 3.18 -0.79
CA THR A 97 -2.77 4.29 0.14
C THR A 97 -2.14 3.87 1.45
N ALA A 98 -0.98 4.44 1.75
CA ALA A 98 -0.29 4.21 3.02
C ALA A 98 -0.73 5.21 4.08
N VAL A 99 -0.49 4.89 5.36
CA VAL A 99 -0.65 5.85 6.45
C VAL A 99 0.54 6.80 6.47
N LEU A 100 0.27 8.11 6.53
CA LEU A 100 1.31 9.14 6.53
C LEU A 100 1.83 9.37 7.95
N ASP A 101 2.71 8.49 8.42
CA ASP A 101 3.39 8.62 9.71
C ASP A 101 4.79 7.97 9.68
N ASN A 102 5.58 8.21 10.75
CA ASN A 102 6.95 7.71 10.90
C ASN A 102 7.07 6.19 11.15
N ARG A 103 5.94 5.47 11.21
CA ARG A 103 5.88 4.00 11.37
C ARG A 103 5.56 3.29 10.07
N THR A 104 5.31 4.02 9.01
CA THR A 104 5.04 3.43 7.69
C THR A 104 6.30 2.77 7.17
N SER A 105 6.16 1.51 6.75
CA SER A 105 7.29 0.74 6.23
C SER A 105 7.75 1.24 4.87
N ALA A 106 9.01 0.98 4.53
CA ALA A 106 9.60 1.37 3.26
C ALA A 106 8.84 0.80 2.04
N ILE A 107 8.32 -0.44 2.15
CA ILE A 107 7.50 -1.05 1.10
C ILE A 107 6.18 -0.28 0.90
N CYS A 108 5.48 0.08 1.98
CA CYS A 108 4.24 0.85 1.87
C CYS A 108 4.49 2.28 1.38
N ALA A 109 5.58 2.91 1.81
CA ALA A 109 5.99 4.23 1.33
C ALA A 109 6.34 4.22 -0.17
N HIS A 110 6.92 3.12 -0.67
CA HIS A 110 7.24 2.94 -2.08
C HIS A 110 5.98 2.88 -2.96
N HIS A 111 4.96 2.15 -2.49
CA HIS A 111 3.73 1.94 -3.26
C HIS A 111 2.69 3.04 -3.06
N ASP A 112 2.89 3.95 -2.09
CA ASP A 112 1.90 4.97 -1.78
C ASP A 112 1.62 5.90 -2.96
N GLY A 113 0.32 6.09 -3.23
CA GLY A 113 -0.16 6.88 -4.36
C GLY A 113 -0.13 6.16 -5.72
N GLU A 114 0.50 4.97 -5.83
CA GLU A 114 0.51 4.21 -7.08
C GLU A 114 -0.89 3.68 -7.42
N ILE A 115 -1.20 3.68 -8.72
CA ILE A 115 -2.44 3.14 -9.26
C ILE A 115 -2.13 1.81 -9.94
N TYR A 116 -2.74 0.75 -9.46
CA TYR A 116 -2.62 -0.59 -10.00
C TYR A 116 -3.91 -0.99 -10.70
N LYS A 117 -3.81 -1.83 -11.73
CA LYS A 117 -4.97 -2.42 -12.40
C LYS A 117 -5.79 -3.26 -11.42
N VAL A 118 -7.11 -3.38 -11.68
CA VAL A 118 -8.01 -4.15 -10.82
C VAL A 118 -7.58 -5.62 -10.69
N ASP A 119 -7.01 -6.20 -11.72
CA ASP A 119 -6.53 -7.59 -11.75
C ASP A 119 -5.12 -7.79 -11.16
N ASP A 120 -4.39 -6.70 -10.85
CA ASP A 120 -3.06 -6.78 -10.24
C ASP A 120 -3.13 -7.06 -8.74
N MET A 121 -2.97 -8.33 -8.37
CA MET A 121 -3.01 -8.79 -6.97
C MET A 121 -1.71 -8.60 -6.20
N ARG A 122 -0.58 -8.26 -6.87
CA ARG A 122 0.78 -8.33 -6.30
C ARG A 122 1.01 -7.36 -5.15
N PHE A 123 0.37 -6.19 -5.21
CA PHE A 123 0.60 -5.09 -4.27
C PHE A 123 -0.64 -4.76 -3.44
N ARG A 124 -1.57 -5.69 -3.31
CA ARG A 124 -2.72 -5.54 -2.42
C ARG A 124 -2.31 -5.71 -0.96
N PRO A 125 -2.69 -4.79 -0.08
CA PRO A 125 -2.42 -4.95 1.36
C PRO A 125 -3.06 -6.22 1.92
N PRO A 126 -2.47 -6.81 2.96
CA PRO A 126 -1.25 -6.43 3.65
C PRO A 126 0.02 -6.87 2.91
N LEU A 127 1.04 -6.01 2.85
CA LEU A 127 2.34 -6.34 2.25
C LEU A 127 3.37 -6.80 3.29
N HIS A 128 3.11 -6.57 4.56
CA HIS A 128 3.97 -6.93 5.70
C HIS A 128 3.14 -7.04 6.98
N TRP A 129 3.73 -7.59 8.03
CA TRP A 129 3.12 -7.64 9.35
C TRP A 129 2.80 -6.23 9.89
N ASN A 130 1.66 -6.07 10.58
CA ASN A 130 1.15 -4.77 11.02
C ASN A 130 0.88 -3.76 9.88
N CYS A 131 0.66 -4.20 8.66
CA CYS A 131 0.32 -3.34 7.55
C CYS A 131 -0.95 -2.54 7.88
N ARG A 132 -0.93 -1.24 7.59
CA ARG A 132 -2.06 -0.31 7.82
C ARG A 132 -2.52 0.36 6.53
N SER A 133 -1.94 -0.05 5.40
CA SER A 133 -2.28 0.46 4.08
C SER A 133 -3.62 -0.07 3.61
N SER A 134 -4.26 0.67 2.73
CA SER A 134 -5.55 0.35 2.13
C SER A 134 -5.53 0.52 0.62
N MET A 135 -6.63 0.12 -0.03
CA MET A 135 -6.89 0.34 -1.45
C MET A 135 -8.06 1.31 -1.60
N VAL A 136 -7.91 2.27 -2.51
CA VAL A 136 -8.97 3.21 -2.86
C VAL A 136 -9.30 3.01 -4.34
N PRO A 137 -10.56 2.71 -4.70
CA PRO A 137 -10.98 2.58 -6.09
C PRO A 137 -10.71 3.87 -6.87
N VAL A 138 -10.24 3.74 -8.11
CA VAL A 138 -10.01 4.85 -9.03
C VAL A 138 -10.90 4.66 -10.24
N LEU A 139 -11.79 5.60 -10.47
CA LEU A 139 -12.71 5.55 -11.61
C LEU A 139 -11.99 5.88 -12.92
N LYS A 140 -12.46 5.30 -14.01
CA LYS A 140 -12.08 5.70 -15.36
C LYS A 140 -12.46 7.16 -15.62
N SER A 141 -11.67 7.88 -16.41
CA SER A 141 -12.05 9.21 -16.89
C SER A 141 -13.30 9.13 -17.76
N LYS A 142 -13.96 10.29 -17.98
CA LYS A 142 -15.13 10.37 -18.88
C LYS A 142 -14.79 9.86 -20.28
N GLU A 143 -13.61 10.21 -20.79
CA GLU A 143 -13.13 9.78 -22.11
C GLU A 143 -12.91 8.27 -22.16
N GLN A 144 -12.30 7.70 -21.11
CA GLN A 144 -12.10 6.26 -20.97
C GLN A 144 -13.43 5.50 -20.88
N LEU A 145 -14.40 6.05 -20.13
CA LEU A 145 -15.75 5.48 -20.02
C LEU A 145 -16.48 5.54 -21.35
N LEU A 146 -16.46 6.69 -22.07
CA LEU A 146 -17.09 6.83 -23.37
C LEU A 146 -16.49 5.85 -24.37
N LYS A 147 -15.16 5.71 -24.43
CA LYS A 147 -14.50 4.74 -25.30
C LYS A 147 -14.91 3.30 -24.99
N SER A 148 -15.04 2.94 -23.72
CA SER A 148 -15.51 1.59 -23.33
C SER A 148 -17.01 1.37 -23.62
N LEU A 149 -17.81 2.43 -23.81
CA LEU A 149 -19.21 2.36 -24.18
C LEU A 149 -19.42 1.96 -25.64
N ASP A 150 -18.52 2.36 -26.55
CA ASP A 150 -18.58 1.98 -27.95
C ASP A 150 -18.27 0.48 -28.15
N GLU A 151 -17.57 -0.11 -27.17
CA GLU A 151 -17.16 -1.51 -27.20
C GLU A 151 -18.15 -2.46 -26.47
N ASN A 152 -19.00 -1.94 -25.56
CA ASN A 152 -19.88 -2.79 -24.74
C ASN A 152 -21.21 -2.11 -24.35
N LYS A 153 -22.33 -2.65 -24.85
CA LYS A 153 -23.70 -2.11 -24.60
C LYS A 153 -24.11 -2.07 -23.13
N ASP A 154 -23.66 -3.01 -22.31
CA ASP A 154 -24.02 -3.09 -20.87
C ASP A 154 -23.41 -1.96 -20.04
N THR A 155 -22.22 -1.50 -20.42
CA THR A 155 -21.54 -0.37 -19.78
C THR A 155 -22.29 0.96 -20.01
N ARG A 156 -23.01 1.07 -21.13
CA ARG A 156 -23.79 2.26 -21.51
C ARG A 156 -24.93 2.56 -20.54
N ILE A 157 -25.61 1.54 -20.04
CA ILE A 157 -26.72 1.69 -19.06
C ILE A 157 -26.18 2.20 -17.72
N LYS A 158 -25.04 1.68 -17.27
CA LYS A 158 -24.41 2.08 -16.00
C LYS A 158 -23.85 3.51 -16.07
N ALA A 159 -23.23 3.91 -17.17
CA ALA A 159 -22.71 5.26 -17.37
C ALA A 159 -23.82 6.33 -17.43
N ASN A 160 -25.00 6.01 -17.97
CA ASN A 160 -26.15 6.92 -17.95
C ASN A 160 -26.69 7.14 -16.53
N LYS A 161 -26.62 6.14 -15.64
CA LYS A 161 -26.97 6.30 -14.21
C LYS A 161 -25.96 7.15 -13.43
N LEU A 162 -24.70 7.18 -13.86
CA LEU A 162 -23.62 7.98 -13.22
C LEU A 162 -23.69 9.47 -13.58
N LYS A 163 -24.43 9.86 -14.63
CA LYS A 163 -24.59 11.27 -15.04
C LYS A 163 -25.26 12.14 -13.97
N ASP A 164 -26.03 11.54 -13.08
CA ASP A 164 -26.85 12.28 -12.10
C ASP A 164 -26.22 12.36 -10.69
N THR A 165 -25.06 11.77 -10.42
CA THR A 165 -24.67 11.54 -9.03
C THR A 165 -23.39 12.16 -8.52
N SER A 166 -22.55 12.86 -9.30
CA SER A 166 -21.42 13.63 -8.70
C SER A 166 -20.65 14.56 -9.65
N PRO A 167 -20.50 15.83 -9.30
CA PRO A 167 -19.58 16.75 -9.97
C PRO A 167 -18.09 16.41 -9.77
N ILE A 168 -17.76 15.55 -8.82
CA ILE A 168 -16.38 15.21 -8.42
C ILE A 168 -15.69 14.27 -9.44
N LEU A 169 -16.46 13.59 -10.29
CA LEU A 169 -15.95 12.56 -11.20
C LEU A 169 -15.70 13.05 -12.65
N LEU A 170 -16.00 14.30 -12.95
CA LEU A 170 -16.03 14.79 -14.33
C LEU A 170 -14.66 15.17 -14.91
N ASN A 171 -13.61 15.28 -14.11
CA ASN A 171 -12.28 15.72 -14.56
C ASN A 171 -11.22 14.61 -14.64
N GLY A 172 -11.59 13.34 -14.45
CA GLY A 172 -10.74 12.18 -14.77
C GLY A 172 -9.44 12.00 -13.98
N SER A 173 -9.05 12.98 -13.19
CA SER A 173 -7.91 12.85 -12.27
C SER A 173 -8.43 12.90 -10.84
N PRO A 174 -8.13 11.87 -10.03
CA PRO A 174 -8.40 11.98 -8.61
C PRO A 174 -7.67 13.20 -8.06
N PRO A 175 -8.26 13.94 -7.09
CA PRO A 175 -7.59 15.08 -6.48
C PRO A 175 -6.19 14.70 -6.05
N PRO A 176 -5.21 15.61 -6.12
CA PRO A 176 -3.86 15.35 -5.63
C PRO A 176 -3.94 15.00 -4.15
N VAL A 177 -3.91 13.72 -3.87
CA VAL A 177 -3.83 13.20 -2.50
C VAL A 177 -2.37 13.30 -2.12
N GLU A 178 -2.11 13.93 -0.96
CA GLU A 178 -0.76 13.92 -0.39
C GLU A 178 -0.26 12.48 -0.33
N ASN A 179 0.93 12.23 -0.88
CA ASN A 179 1.59 10.94 -0.82
C ASN A 179 2.69 10.94 0.24
N TYR A 180 3.19 9.74 0.57
CA TYR A 180 4.22 9.58 1.59
C TYR A 180 5.49 10.37 1.29
N GLY A 181 5.90 10.51 0.03
CA GLY A 181 7.08 11.29 -0.38
C GLY A 181 6.93 12.77 -0.06
N THR A 182 5.78 13.37 -0.40
CA THR A 182 5.49 14.77 -0.11
C THR A 182 5.31 15.02 1.39
N TRP A 183 4.69 14.07 2.10
CA TRP A 183 4.59 14.11 3.57
C TRP A 183 5.98 14.02 4.22
N LEU A 184 6.82 13.05 3.83
CA LEU A 184 8.14 12.85 4.41
C LEU A 184 9.05 14.06 4.19
N LYS A 185 8.99 14.67 3.01
CA LYS A 185 9.76 15.89 2.68
C LYS A 185 9.49 17.05 3.65
N ARG A 186 8.30 17.13 4.23
CA ARG A 186 7.93 18.17 5.22
C ARG A 186 8.28 17.82 6.66
N GLN A 187 8.74 16.59 6.92
CA GLN A 187 9.13 16.17 8.26
C GLN A 187 10.52 16.72 8.63
N PRO A 188 10.83 16.83 9.94
CA PRO A 188 12.18 17.13 10.40
C PRO A 188 13.21 16.18 9.80
N MET A 189 14.43 16.68 9.59
CA MET A 189 15.54 15.92 8.97
C MET A 189 15.80 14.59 9.68
N GLU A 190 15.69 14.56 11.01
CA GLU A 190 15.84 13.34 11.82
C GLU A 190 14.87 12.23 11.40
N ILE A 191 13.61 12.57 11.16
CA ILE A 191 12.58 11.62 10.68
C ILE A 191 12.89 11.14 9.27
N GLN A 192 13.34 12.04 8.41
CA GLN A 192 13.73 11.70 7.03
C GLN A 192 14.91 10.75 7.01
N VAL A 193 15.97 11.05 7.77
CA VAL A 193 17.17 10.21 7.90
C VAL A 193 16.81 8.85 8.47
N LYS A 194 16.01 8.80 9.53
CA LYS A 194 15.52 7.55 10.12
C LYS A 194 14.80 6.68 9.10
N HIS A 195 13.99 7.27 8.25
CA HIS A 195 13.22 6.53 7.22
C HIS A 195 14.09 6.12 6.02
N LEU A 196 14.92 7.01 5.53
CA LEU A 196 15.75 6.81 4.32
C LEU A 196 17.08 6.12 4.59
N GLY A 197 17.53 6.09 5.84
CA GLY A 197 18.76 5.42 6.28
C GLY A 197 20.04 6.23 6.09
N SER A 198 20.00 7.46 5.55
CA SER A 198 21.16 8.36 5.49
C SER A 198 20.76 9.82 5.27
N GLU A 199 21.62 10.74 5.73
CA GLU A 199 21.47 12.19 5.51
C GLU A 199 21.57 12.56 4.04
N GLU A 200 22.44 11.89 3.28
CA GLU A 200 22.59 12.11 1.85
C GLU A 200 21.30 11.85 1.09
N LYS A 201 20.60 10.73 1.38
CA LYS A 201 19.29 10.45 0.79
C LYS A 201 18.23 11.48 1.19
N ALA A 202 18.23 11.90 2.46
CA ALA A 202 17.33 12.93 2.94
C ALA A 202 17.58 14.27 2.22
N GLY A 203 18.84 14.63 2.00
CA GLY A 203 19.23 15.79 1.19
C GLY A 203 18.74 15.72 -0.25
N LEU A 204 18.85 14.55 -0.91
CA LEU A 204 18.33 14.34 -2.26
C LEU A 204 16.80 14.48 -2.32
N LEU A 205 16.09 13.96 -1.32
CA LEU A 205 14.64 14.14 -1.19
C LEU A 205 14.27 15.61 -0.99
N GLN A 206 14.97 16.33 -0.10
CA GLN A 206 14.71 17.74 0.18
C GLN A 206 14.91 18.63 -1.05
N LYS A 207 15.99 18.41 -1.78
CA LYS A 207 16.28 19.13 -3.04
C LYS A 207 15.31 18.74 -4.16
N GLY A 208 14.45 17.74 -3.98
CA GLY A 208 13.52 17.25 -5.00
C GLY A 208 14.19 16.53 -6.16
N ILE A 209 15.45 16.12 -6.01
CA ILE A 209 16.23 15.39 -7.02
C ILE A 209 15.68 13.99 -7.18
N LEU A 210 15.38 13.31 -6.07
CA LEU A 210 14.78 11.97 -6.05
C LEU A 210 13.53 11.95 -5.16
N ASP A 211 12.53 11.17 -5.57
CA ASP A 211 11.35 10.88 -4.76
C ASP A 211 11.62 9.67 -3.85
N VAL A 212 10.82 9.50 -2.81
CA VAL A 212 10.91 8.41 -1.82
C VAL A 212 10.96 7.03 -2.47
N LYS A 213 10.25 6.84 -3.58
CA LYS A 213 10.24 5.61 -4.37
C LYS A 213 11.59 5.23 -4.95
N ALA A 214 12.42 6.20 -5.26
CA ALA A 214 13.74 5.95 -5.83
C ALA A 214 14.71 5.31 -4.83
N PHE A 215 14.47 5.50 -3.52
CA PHE A 215 15.36 4.98 -2.47
C PHE A 215 15.09 3.53 -2.08
N THR A 216 14.02 2.92 -2.61
CA THR A 216 13.62 1.56 -2.25
C THR A 216 13.20 0.76 -3.48
N THR A 217 13.36 -0.56 -3.41
CA THR A 217 12.77 -1.46 -4.39
C THR A 217 11.27 -1.65 -4.12
N SER A 218 10.53 -2.20 -5.09
CA SER A 218 9.11 -2.59 -4.92
C SER A 218 8.88 -3.64 -3.81
N LYS A 219 9.94 -4.29 -3.33
CA LYS A 219 9.92 -5.19 -2.17
C LYS A 219 10.31 -4.50 -0.86
N GLY A 220 10.48 -3.17 -0.86
CA GLY A 220 10.82 -2.37 0.32
C GLY A 220 12.29 -2.45 0.74
N GLN A 221 13.18 -3.01 -0.08
CA GLN A 221 14.61 -3.05 0.20
C GLN A 221 15.22 -1.66 -0.06
N GLN A 222 15.95 -1.15 0.92
CA GLN A 222 16.66 0.11 0.81
C GLN A 222 17.81 0.00 -0.20
N LEU A 223 17.88 0.91 -1.15
CA LEU A 223 18.98 1.02 -2.09
C LEU A 223 20.12 1.82 -1.46
N SER A 224 21.36 1.39 -1.67
CA SER A 224 22.54 2.18 -1.28
C SER A 224 22.73 3.36 -2.24
N ILE A 225 23.45 4.39 -1.79
CA ILE A 225 23.82 5.53 -2.68
C ILE A 225 24.60 5.03 -3.92
N ALA A 226 25.50 4.07 -3.74
CA ALA A 226 26.23 3.46 -4.85
C ALA A 226 25.28 2.76 -5.86
N ALA A 227 24.23 2.11 -5.39
CA ALA A 227 23.20 1.52 -6.25
C ALA A 227 22.38 2.59 -6.98
N LEU A 228 22.03 3.68 -6.28
CA LEU A 228 21.32 4.82 -6.89
C LEU A 228 22.14 5.48 -7.99
N ARG A 229 23.44 5.72 -7.77
CA ARG A 229 24.36 6.25 -8.79
C ARG A 229 24.48 5.33 -10.00
N LYS A 230 24.53 4.01 -9.81
CA LYS A 230 24.53 3.05 -10.94
C LYS A 230 23.23 3.09 -11.75
N LEU A 231 22.09 3.22 -11.08
CA LEU A 231 20.79 3.35 -11.75
C LEU A 231 20.66 4.66 -12.52
N ASP A 232 21.21 5.75 -11.98
CA ASP A 232 21.21 7.05 -12.63
C ASP A 232 22.15 7.07 -13.84
N ASN A 233 23.34 6.51 -13.72
CA ASN A 233 24.26 6.35 -14.86
C ASN A 233 23.65 5.47 -15.97
N ALA A 234 22.91 4.43 -15.63
CA ALA A 234 22.17 3.63 -16.60
C ALA A 234 21.02 4.42 -17.25
N ARG A 235 20.33 5.28 -16.49
CA ARG A 235 19.26 6.15 -17.01
C ARG A 235 19.81 7.31 -17.83
N THR A 236 20.95 7.91 -17.47
CA THR A 236 21.59 8.99 -18.23
C THR A 236 22.16 8.52 -19.55
N MET A 237 22.52 7.23 -19.70
CA MET A 237 22.82 6.64 -21.02
C MET A 237 21.61 6.68 -21.96
N PHE A 238 20.37 6.63 -21.43
CA PHE A 238 19.14 6.69 -22.23
C PHE A 238 18.47 8.07 -22.27
N TYR A 239 18.80 8.98 -21.31
CA TYR A 239 18.20 10.32 -21.18
C TYR A 239 19.24 11.35 -20.70
N PRO A 240 19.97 12.04 -21.60
CA PRO A 240 21.12 12.88 -21.24
C PRO A 240 20.82 14.16 -20.43
N THR A 241 19.57 14.56 -20.26
CA THR A 241 19.19 15.85 -19.65
C THR A 241 19.19 15.89 -18.12
N ARG A 242 19.46 14.77 -17.42
CA ARG A 242 19.52 14.73 -15.93
C ARG A 242 20.94 14.68 -15.35
N GLN A 243 21.95 14.67 -16.15
CA GLN A 243 23.36 14.49 -15.71
C GLN A 243 23.90 15.68 -14.90
N SER A 244 23.35 16.89 -15.08
CA SER A 244 23.79 18.08 -14.37
C SER A 244 23.35 18.15 -12.91
N ALA A 245 22.21 17.53 -12.54
CA ALA A 245 21.61 17.73 -11.23
C ALA A 245 22.31 16.97 -10.07
N ILE A 246 22.98 15.85 -10.35
CA ILE A 246 23.69 15.06 -9.32
C ILE A 246 25.12 15.55 -9.15
N SER A 247 25.80 15.94 -10.25
CA SER A 247 27.13 16.52 -10.18
C SER A 247 27.19 17.87 -9.47
N ASP A 248 26.12 18.68 -9.60
CA ASP A 248 26.01 19.98 -8.94
C ASP A 248 25.71 19.87 -7.42
N ALA A 249 25.18 18.73 -6.98
CA ALA A 249 24.94 18.44 -5.55
C ALA A 249 26.23 18.00 -4.82
N GLU A 250 27.26 17.57 -5.56
CA GLU A 250 28.58 17.18 -5.00
C GLU A 250 29.58 18.35 -4.94
N ALA A 251 29.28 19.47 -5.62
CA ALA A 251 30.18 20.63 -5.72
C ALA A 251 29.87 21.75 -4.68
N ASN A 252 28.83 21.58 -3.83
CA ASN A 252 28.45 22.47 -2.75
C ASN A 252 28.29 21.69 -1.44
#